data_01023e2ff7f3466c043f4c53a673ee20
#
_entry.id   01023e2ff7f3466c043f4c53a673ee20
#
_cell.length_a   1.000
_cell.length_b   1.000
_cell.length_c   1.000
_cell.angle_alpha   90.00
_cell.angle_beta   90.00
_cell.angle_gamma   90.00
#
_symmetry.space_group_name_H-M   'P 1'
#
loop_
_entity.id
_entity.type
_entity.pdbx_description
1 polymer ?
#
loop_
_entity_poly.entity_id
_entity_poly.type
_entity_poly.pdbx_seq_one_letter_code
_entity_poly.pdbx_strand_id
1 'polypeptide(L)'
;MVEKIELNIPTVINVSDFEVGVLVARMQVPKLHDVHKHLIDTVCANHKKVIIFLGVPVVEQTKRNPLDFATRKSMIQQEYPDVTILPIRDQRNNETWSTILDGKIQEPFGNRTTLLYGARDSFIPFYKGKYKTVELIGNNDQDKISGSSIREEVAREVGHTEDFRKGVVYANFGRYPVIMPCVDVVVWDKTNNTILLGRKPLEDKFRFIGGHVDVTDKDYESAGLRELREETGGNLQVGISTDGVYICSGKIKDWRHKNEDSEIFSTLFLYNKQWGHAKASDDVEEIKWVPINDLLTKKQYSKIIIEEHIEFFSNLVNYFEREMVETETN
;
A
#
# COMPACT_ATOMS: atom_id res chain seq x y z
N MET A 1 -27.68 38.79 -5.96
CA MET A 1 -28.84 37.89 -5.72
C MET A 1 -28.22 36.55 -5.42
N VAL A 2 -28.32 36.13 -4.17
CA VAL A 2 -27.82 34.81 -3.77
C VAL A 2 -28.89 33.81 -4.22
N GLU A 3 -28.58 32.97 -5.23
CA GLU A 3 -29.46 31.88 -5.63
C GLU A 3 -29.63 30.91 -4.48
N LYS A 4 -30.89 30.72 -4.09
CA LYS A 4 -31.28 29.70 -3.09
C LYS A 4 -31.01 28.34 -3.71
N ILE A 5 -30.07 27.61 -3.10
CA ILE A 5 -29.83 26.20 -3.38
C ILE A 5 -31.06 25.42 -2.85
N GLU A 6 -31.77 24.74 -3.73
CA GLU A 6 -32.79 23.77 -3.33
C GLU A 6 -32.13 22.54 -2.70
N LEU A 7 -32.28 22.46 -1.38
CA LEU A 7 -31.88 21.30 -0.59
C LEU A 7 -32.93 20.19 -0.81
N ASN A 8 -32.57 19.11 -1.44
CA ASN A 8 -33.43 17.92 -1.57
C ASN A 8 -33.44 17.16 -0.25
N ILE A 9 -34.27 17.60 0.71
CA ILE A 9 -34.32 17.10 2.10
C ILE A 9 -35.68 16.46 2.34
N PRO A 10 -35.77 15.17 2.73
CA PRO A 10 -37.04 14.52 3.10
C PRO A 10 -37.66 15.05 4.38
N THR A 11 -36.92 15.84 5.16
CA THR A 11 -37.39 16.57 6.35
C THR A 11 -36.84 17.98 6.27
N VAL A 12 -37.68 19.00 6.30
CA VAL A 12 -37.26 20.42 6.24
C VAL A 12 -36.43 20.72 7.50
N ILE A 13 -35.09 20.66 7.34
CA ILE A 13 -34.17 21.12 8.38
C ILE A 13 -34.04 22.62 8.21
N ASN A 14 -34.51 23.39 9.19
CA ASN A 14 -34.25 24.81 9.23
C ASN A 14 -32.81 25.02 9.75
N VAL A 15 -31.88 25.37 8.86
CA VAL A 15 -30.47 25.52 9.18
C VAL A 15 -30.22 26.59 10.23
N SER A 16 -31.09 27.60 10.32
CA SER A 16 -30.98 28.68 11.31
C SER A 16 -31.19 28.22 12.76
N ASP A 17 -31.70 27.02 12.99
CA ASP A 17 -31.90 26.46 14.34
C ASP A 17 -30.56 25.94 14.94
N PHE A 18 -29.49 25.94 14.18
CA PHE A 18 -28.17 25.41 14.57
C PHE A 18 -27.13 26.53 14.67
N GLU A 19 -26.45 26.60 15.82
CA GLU A 19 -25.42 27.60 16.07
C GLU A 19 -24.08 27.25 15.45
N VAL A 20 -23.79 25.95 15.33
CA VAL A 20 -22.49 25.42 14.87
C VAL A 20 -22.66 24.58 13.61
N GLY A 21 -21.89 24.89 12.57
CA GLY A 21 -21.74 24.09 11.38
C GLY A 21 -20.48 23.24 11.45
N VAL A 22 -20.60 21.96 11.18
CA VAL A 22 -19.47 21.02 11.17
C VAL A 22 -19.36 20.38 9.80
N LEU A 23 -18.23 20.57 9.14
CA LEU A 23 -17.90 19.87 7.90
C LEU A 23 -16.90 18.75 8.19
N VAL A 24 -17.17 17.55 7.69
CA VAL A 24 -16.20 16.43 7.76
C VAL A 24 -15.76 16.06 6.36
N ALA A 25 -14.46 16.18 6.11
CA ALA A 25 -13.89 15.94 4.78
C ALA A 25 -12.45 15.40 4.84
N ARG A 26 -11.92 14.95 3.72
CA ARG A 26 -10.49 14.56 3.63
C ARG A 26 -9.64 15.60 2.92
N MET A 27 -10.13 16.23 1.87
CA MET A 27 -9.46 17.30 1.10
C MET A 27 -8.02 16.94 0.71
N GLN A 28 -7.83 15.74 0.17
CA GLN A 28 -6.51 15.23 -0.27
C GLN A 28 -6.17 15.72 -1.68
N VAL A 29 -5.99 17.02 -1.83
CA VAL A 29 -5.75 17.72 -3.11
C VAL A 29 -4.68 18.81 -2.91
N PRO A 30 -3.92 19.19 -3.96
CA PRO A 30 -2.85 20.19 -3.84
C PRO A 30 -3.36 21.62 -3.57
N LYS A 31 -4.61 21.91 -3.94
CA LYS A 31 -5.32 23.16 -3.63
C LYS A 31 -6.81 22.92 -3.52
N LEU A 32 -7.52 23.77 -2.79
CA LEU A 32 -8.98 23.73 -2.74
C LEU A 32 -9.54 24.04 -4.14
N HIS A 33 -10.36 23.16 -4.67
CA HIS A 33 -11.13 23.38 -5.90
C HIS A 33 -12.55 23.91 -5.58
N ASP A 34 -13.25 24.37 -6.59
CA ASP A 34 -14.53 25.07 -6.43
C ASP A 34 -15.56 24.28 -5.59
N VAL A 35 -15.60 22.96 -5.73
CA VAL A 35 -16.50 22.13 -4.90
C VAL A 35 -16.14 22.21 -3.40
N HIS A 36 -14.84 22.15 -3.06
CA HIS A 36 -14.43 22.31 -1.66
C HIS A 36 -14.75 23.69 -1.12
N LYS A 37 -14.49 24.75 -1.92
CA LYS A 37 -14.79 26.13 -1.55
C LYS A 37 -16.28 26.30 -1.35
N HIS A 38 -17.10 25.83 -2.29
CA HIS A 38 -18.55 25.90 -2.20
C HIS A 38 -19.10 25.21 -0.93
N LEU A 39 -18.55 24.04 -0.56
CA LEU A 39 -18.93 23.35 0.68
C LEU A 39 -18.59 24.20 1.91
N ILE A 40 -17.38 24.75 1.98
CA ILE A 40 -16.95 25.59 3.13
C ILE A 40 -17.75 26.87 3.17
N ASP A 41 -17.90 27.56 2.05
CA ASP A 41 -18.66 28.81 1.92
C ASP A 41 -20.11 28.63 2.35
N THR A 42 -20.74 27.51 1.94
CA THR A 42 -22.11 27.20 2.33
C THR A 42 -22.24 27.05 3.86
N VAL A 43 -21.30 26.35 4.49
CA VAL A 43 -21.33 26.18 5.96
C VAL A 43 -21.04 27.50 6.67
N CYS A 44 -20.08 28.30 6.20
CA CYS A 44 -19.73 29.60 6.75
C CYS A 44 -20.87 30.63 6.60
N ALA A 45 -21.60 30.59 5.49
CA ALA A 45 -22.75 31.48 5.28
C ALA A 45 -23.93 31.20 6.22
N ASN A 46 -24.08 29.96 6.66
CA ASN A 46 -25.20 29.53 7.50
C ASN A 46 -24.89 29.50 8.99
N HIS A 47 -23.63 29.51 9.42
CA HIS A 47 -23.24 29.35 10.81
C HIS A 47 -22.16 30.35 11.22
N LYS A 48 -22.29 30.94 12.39
CA LYS A 48 -21.28 31.85 12.96
C LYS A 48 -20.06 31.11 13.51
N LYS A 49 -20.20 29.82 13.79
CA LYS A 49 -19.13 28.95 14.31
C LYS A 49 -19.02 27.75 13.41
N VAL A 50 -17.84 27.57 12.85
CA VAL A 50 -17.58 26.47 11.89
C VAL A 50 -16.38 25.66 12.34
N ILE A 51 -16.55 24.34 12.30
CA ILE A 51 -15.45 23.38 12.45
C ILE A 51 -15.34 22.56 11.19
N ILE A 52 -14.12 22.40 10.71
CA ILE A 52 -13.79 21.40 9.68
C ILE A 52 -13.00 20.27 10.35
N PHE A 53 -13.57 19.08 10.36
CA PHE A 53 -12.83 17.87 10.72
C PHE A 53 -12.17 17.26 9.48
N LEU A 54 -10.85 17.15 9.52
CA LEU A 54 -10.09 16.47 8.47
C LEU A 54 -9.85 15.01 8.88
N GLY A 55 -10.39 14.08 8.09
CA GLY A 55 -10.16 12.65 8.28
C GLY A 55 -8.67 12.32 8.20
N VAL A 56 -8.14 11.68 9.25
CA VAL A 56 -6.75 11.21 9.33
C VAL A 56 -6.77 9.69 9.24
N PRO A 57 -6.19 9.10 8.18
CA PRO A 57 -6.16 7.66 8.01
C PRO A 57 -5.21 7.01 9.02
N VAL A 58 -5.37 5.69 9.22
CA VAL A 58 -4.44 4.90 10.04
C VAL A 58 -3.08 4.78 9.37
N VAL A 59 -3.09 4.62 8.03
CA VAL A 59 -1.87 4.61 7.20
C VAL A 59 -1.81 5.92 6.43
N GLU A 60 -0.79 6.71 6.73
CA GLU A 60 -0.54 8.02 6.10
C GLU A 60 0.42 7.90 4.92
N GLN A 61 0.56 8.97 4.14
CA GLN A 61 1.50 9.09 3.00
C GLN A 61 1.31 8.01 1.92
N THR A 62 0.07 7.66 1.63
CA THR A 62 -0.32 6.73 0.57
C THR A 62 -0.78 7.49 -0.69
N LYS A 63 -0.88 6.80 -1.84
CA LYS A 63 -1.49 7.38 -3.06
C LYS A 63 -2.89 7.95 -2.81
N ARG A 64 -3.64 7.36 -1.90
CA ARG A 64 -5.00 7.82 -1.51
C ARG A 64 -4.96 9.02 -0.57
N ASN A 65 -4.00 9.05 0.35
CA ASN A 65 -3.87 10.06 1.40
C ASN A 65 -2.44 10.62 1.42
N PRO A 66 -2.01 11.37 0.37
CA PRO A 66 -0.64 11.83 0.24
C PRO A 66 -0.29 12.97 1.20
N LEU A 67 -1.28 13.78 1.60
CA LEU A 67 -1.08 14.96 2.43
C LEU A 67 -1.42 14.66 3.89
N ASP A 68 -0.51 14.98 4.81
CA ASP A 68 -0.75 14.89 6.24
C ASP A 68 -1.78 15.93 6.74
N PHE A 69 -2.11 15.84 8.02
CA PHE A 69 -3.07 16.77 8.63
C PHE A 69 -2.57 18.22 8.60
N ALA A 70 -1.30 18.45 8.92
CA ALA A 70 -0.74 19.81 9.03
C ALA A 70 -0.74 20.53 7.69
N THR A 71 -0.35 19.84 6.63
CA THR A 71 -0.34 20.35 5.25
C THR A 71 -1.75 20.74 4.78
N ARG A 72 -2.75 19.86 5.00
CA ARG A 72 -4.14 20.14 4.63
C ARG A 72 -4.75 21.26 5.47
N LYS A 73 -4.45 21.29 6.76
CA LYS A 73 -4.86 22.38 7.66
C LYS A 73 -4.32 23.72 7.16
N SER A 74 -3.01 23.80 6.84
CA SER A 74 -2.38 25.02 6.31
C SER A 74 -3.04 25.48 5.01
N MET A 75 -3.32 24.56 4.08
CA MET A 75 -3.99 24.86 2.81
C MET A 75 -5.36 25.53 3.02
N ILE A 76 -6.16 25.01 3.97
CA ILE A 76 -7.49 25.54 4.24
C ILE A 76 -7.38 26.89 4.97
N GLN A 77 -6.50 27.01 5.96
CA GLN A 77 -6.34 28.24 6.75
C GLN A 77 -5.85 29.44 5.94
N GLN A 78 -5.15 29.22 4.82
CA GLN A 78 -4.77 30.29 3.90
C GLN A 78 -5.98 30.99 3.29
N GLU A 79 -7.06 30.28 3.01
CA GLU A 79 -8.28 30.83 2.41
C GLU A 79 -9.38 31.10 3.46
N TYR A 80 -9.39 30.35 4.56
CA TYR A 80 -10.40 30.39 5.62
C TYR A 80 -9.74 30.50 7.02
N PRO A 81 -9.14 31.64 7.36
CA PRO A 81 -8.35 31.80 8.59
C PRO A 81 -9.18 31.66 9.88
N ASP A 82 -10.45 31.99 9.83
CA ASP A 82 -11.35 32.01 11.01
C ASP A 82 -12.01 30.64 11.31
N VAL A 83 -11.80 29.65 10.43
CA VAL A 83 -12.40 28.34 10.59
C VAL A 83 -11.56 27.48 11.53
N THR A 84 -12.21 26.84 12.50
CA THR A 84 -11.54 25.87 13.38
C THR A 84 -11.31 24.55 12.62
N ILE A 85 -10.07 24.08 12.54
CA ILE A 85 -9.72 22.85 11.84
C ILE A 85 -9.13 21.84 12.81
N LEU A 86 -9.76 20.69 12.94
CA LEU A 86 -9.41 19.62 13.86
C LEU A 86 -9.22 18.27 13.14
N PRO A 87 -8.37 17.38 13.67
CA PRO A 87 -8.22 16.04 13.14
C PRO A 87 -9.31 15.11 13.67
N ILE A 88 -9.83 14.23 12.82
CA ILE A 88 -10.63 13.07 13.20
C ILE A 88 -9.97 11.80 12.63
N ARG A 89 -9.44 10.95 13.50
CA ARG A 89 -8.72 9.73 13.11
C ARG A 89 -9.72 8.63 12.77
N ASP A 90 -9.45 7.89 11.69
CA ASP A 90 -10.24 6.73 11.29
C ASP A 90 -10.27 5.70 12.42
N GLN A 91 -11.40 5.04 12.61
CA GLN A 91 -11.63 3.98 13.58
C GLN A 91 -12.12 2.71 12.88
N ARG A 92 -11.93 1.56 13.54
CA ARG A 92 -12.37 0.27 13.00
C ARG A 92 -13.90 0.18 12.87
N ASN A 93 -14.64 0.82 13.78
CA ASN A 93 -16.09 0.81 13.74
C ASN A 93 -16.69 2.23 13.76
N ASN A 94 -17.87 2.34 13.14
CA ASN A 94 -18.56 3.61 12.95
C ASN A 94 -19.13 4.21 14.25
N GLU A 95 -19.49 3.41 15.22
CA GLU A 95 -20.02 3.86 16.51
C GLU A 95 -18.93 4.54 17.35
N THR A 96 -17.76 3.90 17.46
CA THR A 96 -16.60 4.49 18.13
C THR A 96 -16.18 5.78 17.45
N TRP A 97 -16.12 5.78 16.11
CA TRP A 97 -15.75 6.96 15.33
C TRP A 97 -16.74 8.10 15.58
N SER A 98 -18.04 7.83 15.55
CA SER A 98 -19.10 8.82 15.78
C SER A 98 -19.06 9.37 17.20
N THR A 99 -18.82 8.53 18.20
CA THR A 99 -18.68 8.95 19.60
C THR A 99 -17.49 9.88 19.79
N ILE A 100 -16.35 9.58 19.17
CA ILE A 100 -15.16 10.44 19.21
C ILE A 100 -15.44 11.78 18.53
N LEU A 101 -16.10 11.76 17.35
CA LEU A 101 -16.48 12.99 16.64
C LEU A 101 -17.38 13.87 17.51
N ASP A 102 -18.42 13.29 18.11
CA ASP A 102 -19.34 14.01 18.98
C ASP A 102 -18.63 14.64 20.19
N GLY A 103 -17.72 13.92 20.82
CA GLY A 103 -16.88 14.44 21.91
C GLY A 103 -16.03 15.63 21.46
N LYS A 104 -15.34 15.50 20.32
CA LYS A 104 -14.50 16.56 19.75
C LYS A 104 -15.28 17.81 19.31
N ILE A 105 -16.55 17.69 18.96
CA ILE A 105 -17.44 18.82 18.68
C ILE A 105 -17.78 19.55 19.98
N GLN A 106 -18.01 18.83 21.09
CA GLN A 106 -18.35 19.42 22.38
C GLN A 106 -17.18 20.15 23.05
N GLU A 107 -15.94 19.69 22.86
CA GLU A 107 -14.77 20.31 23.50
C GLU A 107 -14.69 21.83 23.26
N PRO A 108 -14.76 22.38 22.05
CA PRO A 108 -14.64 23.81 21.81
C PRO A 108 -15.92 24.60 22.03
N PHE A 109 -17.11 24.00 21.93
CA PHE A 109 -18.39 24.75 21.89
C PHE A 109 -19.45 24.27 22.88
N GLY A 110 -19.18 23.22 23.64
CA GLY A 110 -20.12 22.68 24.63
C GLY A 110 -21.35 22.06 23.96
N ASN A 111 -22.53 22.22 24.63
CA ASN A 111 -23.79 21.61 24.18
C ASN A 111 -24.58 22.49 23.19
N ARG A 112 -23.92 23.23 22.30
CA ARG A 112 -24.58 24.05 21.28
C ARG A 112 -25.28 23.19 20.24
N THR A 113 -26.36 23.75 19.69
CA THR A 113 -27.05 23.10 18.56
C THR A 113 -26.11 23.03 17.36
N THR A 114 -25.91 21.83 16.86
CA THR A 114 -24.87 21.54 15.84
C THR A 114 -25.47 20.76 14.69
N LEU A 115 -25.10 21.17 13.45
CA LEU A 115 -25.47 20.51 12.23
C LEU A 115 -24.20 20.03 11.50
N LEU A 116 -24.17 18.75 11.10
CA LEU A 116 -23.06 18.13 10.39
C LEU A 116 -23.32 18.13 8.88
N TYR A 117 -22.33 18.54 8.14
CA TYR A 117 -22.36 18.61 6.68
C TYR A 117 -21.42 17.60 6.05
N GLY A 118 -21.91 16.88 5.06
CA GLY A 118 -21.13 16.01 4.20
C GLY A 118 -21.40 16.27 2.73
N ALA A 119 -20.49 15.88 1.87
CA ALA A 119 -20.68 15.86 0.42
C ALA A 119 -21.05 14.45 -0.04
N ARG A 120 -21.20 14.26 -1.36
CA ARG A 120 -21.33 12.95 -1.97
C ARG A 120 -20.20 12.00 -1.49
N ASP A 121 -20.53 10.75 -1.25
CA ASP A 121 -19.61 9.73 -0.75
C ASP A 121 -18.98 10.08 0.61
N SER A 122 -19.69 10.84 1.43
CA SER A 122 -19.23 11.29 2.73
C SER A 122 -19.47 10.27 3.85
N PHE A 123 -19.18 10.70 5.07
CA PHE A 123 -19.37 9.90 6.29
C PHE A 123 -20.84 9.69 6.67
N ILE A 124 -21.79 10.44 6.12
CA ILE A 124 -23.20 10.51 6.57
C ILE A 124 -23.85 9.13 6.70
N PRO A 125 -23.76 8.20 5.71
CA PRO A 125 -24.37 6.88 5.84
C PRO A 125 -23.82 6.03 6.99
N PHE A 126 -22.61 6.36 7.46
CA PHE A 126 -21.88 5.62 8.48
C PHE A 126 -21.94 6.26 9.87
N TYR A 127 -22.41 7.50 9.96
CA TYR A 127 -22.51 8.23 11.21
C TYR A 127 -23.61 7.67 12.11
N LYS A 128 -23.27 7.40 13.37
CA LYS A 128 -24.14 6.83 14.42
C LYS A 128 -24.18 7.71 15.67
N GLY A 129 -23.77 8.96 15.52
CA GLY A 129 -23.76 9.92 16.63
C GLY A 129 -25.08 10.65 16.82
N LYS A 130 -25.08 11.64 17.70
CA LYS A 130 -26.30 12.34 18.17
C LYS A 130 -26.72 13.55 17.34
N TYR A 131 -25.83 14.07 16.46
CA TYR A 131 -26.12 15.28 15.71
C TYR A 131 -26.88 14.99 14.42
N LYS A 132 -27.66 15.96 13.97
CA LYS A 132 -28.29 15.87 12.65
C LYS A 132 -27.28 16.07 11.54
N THR A 133 -27.50 15.43 10.39
CA THR A 133 -26.64 15.49 9.23
C THR A 133 -27.38 16.02 8.02
N VAL A 134 -26.66 16.75 7.14
CA VAL A 134 -27.15 17.23 5.86
C VAL A 134 -26.12 16.91 4.79
N GLU A 135 -26.55 16.33 3.70
CA GLU A 135 -25.74 16.13 2.52
C GLU A 135 -25.86 17.34 1.59
N LEU A 136 -24.73 17.97 1.29
CA LEU A 136 -24.65 19.03 0.28
C LEU A 136 -24.40 18.39 -1.08
N ILE A 137 -25.37 18.47 -1.96
CA ILE A 137 -25.31 17.95 -3.32
C ILE A 137 -24.82 19.08 -4.21
N GLY A 138 -23.71 18.86 -4.95
CA GLY A 138 -23.22 19.79 -5.95
C GLY A 138 -24.13 19.82 -7.19
N ASN A 139 -24.04 20.89 -7.97
CA ASN A 139 -24.70 20.95 -9.27
C ASN A 139 -24.07 19.91 -10.23
N ASN A 140 -24.87 19.29 -11.09
CA ASN A 140 -24.58 18.11 -11.94
C ASN A 140 -23.21 18.07 -12.66
N ASP A 141 -22.58 19.22 -12.96
CA ASP A 141 -21.26 19.26 -13.60
C ASP A 141 -20.08 19.26 -12.59
N GLN A 142 -20.30 19.67 -11.35
CA GLN A 142 -19.28 19.66 -10.30
C GLN A 142 -19.07 18.24 -9.72
N ASP A 143 -20.04 17.36 -9.91
CA ASP A 143 -19.99 15.96 -9.45
C ASP A 143 -18.93 15.09 -10.17
N LYS A 144 -18.35 15.58 -11.28
CA LYS A 144 -17.33 14.86 -12.05
C LYS A 144 -15.91 15.00 -11.48
N ILE A 145 -15.68 15.99 -10.62
CA ILE A 145 -14.36 16.26 -10.05
C ILE A 145 -14.16 15.38 -8.81
N SER A 146 -13.19 14.48 -8.87
CA SER A 146 -12.80 13.68 -7.72
C SER A 146 -11.37 13.98 -7.27
N GLY A 147 -11.13 13.96 -5.98
CA GLY A 147 -9.77 14.12 -5.46
C GLY A 147 -8.78 13.07 -6.00
N SER A 148 -9.26 11.89 -6.40
CA SER A 148 -8.44 10.84 -7.02
C SER A 148 -7.98 11.23 -8.42
N SER A 149 -8.90 11.71 -9.28
CA SER A 149 -8.53 12.15 -10.63
C SER A 149 -7.58 13.33 -10.62
N ILE A 150 -7.78 14.30 -9.72
CA ILE A 150 -6.84 15.43 -9.56
C ILE A 150 -5.44 14.93 -9.17
N ARG A 151 -5.34 13.96 -8.22
CA ARG A 151 -4.04 13.43 -7.82
C ARG A 151 -3.35 12.67 -8.94
N GLU A 152 -4.07 11.92 -9.75
CA GLU A 152 -3.54 11.22 -10.92
C GLU A 152 -3.02 12.18 -11.98
N GLU A 153 -3.75 13.26 -12.24
CA GLU A 153 -3.33 14.30 -13.17
C GLU A 153 -2.05 15.00 -12.71
N VAL A 154 -2.04 15.49 -11.46
CA VAL A 154 -0.87 16.15 -10.87
C VAL A 154 0.36 15.24 -10.82
N ALA A 155 0.16 13.94 -10.55
CA ALA A 155 1.26 12.97 -10.47
C ALA A 155 1.95 12.72 -11.83
N ARG A 156 1.33 13.09 -12.95
CA ARG A 156 1.92 12.96 -14.29
C ARG A 156 2.81 14.16 -14.68
N GLU A 157 2.70 15.24 -13.93
CA GLU A 157 3.45 16.48 -14.21
C GLU A 157 4.72 16.57 -13.36
N VAL A 158 5.85 16.90 -14.00
CA VAL A 158 7.10 17.18 -13.29
C VAL A 158 7.18 18.66 -12.98
N GLY A 159 7.12 19.01 -11.70
CA GLY A 159 7.27 20.38 -11.25
C GLY A 159 8.74 20.85 -11.31
N HIS A 160 8.94 22.10 -11.77
CA HIS A 160 10.29 22.68 -11.96
C HIS A 160 10.70 23.63 -10.82
N THR A 161 9.79 23.97 -9.90
CA THR A 161 10.03 24.92 -8.82
C THR A 161 10.84 24.32 -7.67
N GLU A 162 11.49 25.19 -6.89
CA GLU A 162 12.16 24.77 -5.65
C GLU A 162 11.15 24.19 -4.64
N ASP A 163 9.96 24.80 -4.55
CA ASP A 163 8.92 24.33 -3.63
C ASP A 163 8.40 22.93 -3.98
N PHE A 164 8.31 22.60 -5.27
CA PHE A 164 8.00 21.23 -5.70
C PHE A 164 9.06 20.26 -5.18
N ARG A 165 10.36 20.56 -5.35
CA ARG A 165 11.43 19.69 -4.87
C ARG A 165 11.45 19.56 -3.35
N LYS A 166 11.20 20.67 -2.62
CA LYS A 166 11.01 20.62 -1.16
C LYS A 166 9.85 19.72 -0.76
N GLY A 167 8.73 19.80 -1.47
CA GLY A 167 7.57 18.95 -1.24
C GLY A 167 7.87 17.47 -1.47
N VAL A 168 8.63 17.13 -2.51
CA VAL A 168 9.08 15.75 -2.78
C VAL A 168 9.97 15.25 -1.63
N VAL A 169 10.93 16.05 -1.18
CA VAL A 169 11.81 15.68 -0.04
C VAL A 169 10.98 15.48 1.23
N TYR A 170 10.08 16.41 1.54
CA TYR A 170 9.19 16.32 2.70
C TYR A 170 8.33 15.05 2.67
N ALA A 171 7.72 14.74 1.54
CA ALA A 171 6.86 13.57 1.38
C ALA A 171 7.60 12.24 1.51
N ASN A 172 8.89 12.20 1.13
CA ASN A 172 9.68 10.99 1.23
C ASN A 172 10.31 10.82 2.61
N PHE A 173 10.66 11.90 3.29
CA PHE A 173 11.37 11.86 4.58
C PHE A 173 10.55 11.23 5.71
N GLY A 174 9.24 11.36 5.68
CA GLY A 174 8.33 10.79 6.68
C GLY A 174 7.79 9.40 6.36
N ARG A 175 8.25 8.75 5.28
CA ARG A 175 7.81 7.40 4.94
C ARG A 175 8.39 6.38 5.93
N TYR A 176 7.57 5.37 6.24
CA TYR A 176 8.07 4.19 6.94
C TYR A 176 9.02 3.41 6.04
N PRO A 177 10.08 2.79 6.62
CA PRO A 177 10.91 1.84 5.90
C PRO A 177 10.04 0.75 5.24
N VAL A 178 10.34 0.43 3.99
CA VAL A 178 9.55 -0.53 3.22
C VAL A 178 10.28 -1.85 3.13
N ILE A 179 9.61 -2.93 3.53
CA ILE A 179 10.06 -4.29 3.23
C ILE A 179 9.38 -4.72 1.93
N MET A 180 10.21 -5.08 0.94
CA MET A 180 9.73 -5.65 -0.33
C MET A 180 9.66 -7.17 -0.20
N PRO A 181 8.46 -7.75 -0.22
CA PRO A 181 8.30 -9.20 -0.15
C PRO A 181 8.75 -9.83 -1.48
N CYS A 182 9.62 -10.83 -1.37
CA CYS A 182 10.08 -11.64 -2.49
C CYS A 182 9.88 -13.12 -2.20
N VAL A 183 9.95 -13.92 -3.23
CA VAL A 183 9.92 -15.37 -3.16
C VAL A 183 11.02 -15.94 -4.05
N ASP A 184 11.68 -16.97 -3.56
CA ASP A 184 12.66 -17.77 -4.27
C ASP A 184 12.19 -19.21 -4.32
N VAL A 185 12.50 -19.89 -5.42
CA VAL A 185 12.10 -21.28 -5.68
C VAL A 185 13.31 -22.12 -6.05
N VAL A 186 13.40 -23.28 -5.44
CA VAL A 186 14.29 -24.37 -5.85
C VAL A 186 13.46 -25.49 -6.46
N VAL A 187 13.81 -25.93 -7.64
CA VAL A 187 13.25 -27.15 -8.23
C VAL A 187 14.27 -28.28 -8.11
N TRP A 188 13.89 -29.35 -7.43
CA TRP A 188 14.70 -30.54 -7.25
C TRP A 188 14.29 -31.65 -8.22
N ASP A 189 15.19 -32.03 -9.10
CA ASP A 189 15.09 -33.24 -9.91
C ASP A 189 15.68 -34.42 -9.12
N LYS A 190 14.81 -35.16 -8.43
CA LYS A 190 15.22 -36.32 -7.60
C LYS A 190 15.84 -37.44 -8.42
N THR A 191 15.43 -37.59 -9.70
CA THR A 191 15.94 -38.64 -10.58
C THR A 191 17.41 -38.45 -10.90
N ASN A 192 17.80 -37.21 -11.18
CA ASN A 192 19.16 -36.84 -11.55
C ASN A 192 19.97 -36.27 -10.37
N ASN A 193 19.34 -36.11 -9.21
CA ASN A 193 19.88 -35.50 -7.99
C ASN A 193 20.49 -34.09 -8.27
N THR A 194 19.71 -33.25 -8.97
CA THR A 194 20.11 -31.90 -9.35
C THR A 194 19.08 -30.86 -8.94
N ILE A 195 19.52 -29.62 -8.75
CA ILE A 195 18.65 -28.47 -8.55
C ILE A 195 18.77 -27.48 -9.71
N LEU A 196 17.66 -26.76 -9.97
CA LEU A 196 17.59 -25.71 -10.98
C LEU A 196 18.04 -24.39 -10.39
N LEU A 197 18.94 -23.71 -11.12
CA LEU A 197 19.40 -22.35 -10.82
C LEU A 197 19.32 -21.48 -12.07
N GLY A 198 19.09 -20.18 -11.88
CA GLY A 198 19.11 -19.18 -12.93
C GLY A 198 20.30 -18.23 -12.80
N ARG A 199 20.66 -17.56 -13.88
CA ARG A 199 21.65 -16.49 -13.90
C ARG A 199 21.09 -15.31 -14.70
N LYS A 200 21.09 -14.13 -14.08
CA LYS A 200 20.65 -12.91 -14.76
C LYS A 200 21.76 -12.30 -15.62
N PRO A 201 21.39 -11.46 -16.61
CA PRO A 201 22.39 -10.75 -17.43
C PRO A 201 23.39 -9.99 -16.55
N LEU A 202 24.67 -10.03 -16.95
CA LEU A 202 25.78 -9.37 -16.24
C LEU A 202 26.17 -9.98 -14.87
N GLU A 203 25.51 -11.03 -14.42
CA GLU A 203 25.95 -11.81 -13.26
C GLU A 203 26.95 -12.88 -13.71
N ASP A 204 27.93 -13.17 -12.87
CA ASP A 204 28.93 -14.23 -13.08
C ASP A 204 28.60 -15.51 -12.32
N LYS A 205 27.56 -15.47 -11.47
CA LYS A 205 27.10 -16.59 -10.65
C LYS A 205 25.60 -16.80 -10.77
N PHE A 206 25.17 -17.94 -10.28
CA PHE A 206 23.77 -18.38 -10.30
C PHE A 206 23.04 -17.95 -9.01
N ARG A 207 21.72 -17.93 -9.12
CA ARG A 207 20.78 -17.61 -8.05
C ARG A 207 19.61 -18.57 -8.08
N PHE A 208 18.77 -18.51 -7.06
CA PHE A 208 17.44 -19.11 -7.11
C PHE A 208 16.59 -18.40 -8.19
N ILE A 209 15.63 -19.13 -8.74
CA ILE A 209 14.56 -18.61 -9.57
C ILE A 209 13.60 -17.85 -8.65
N GLY A 210 13.18 -16.63 -9.02
CA GLY A 210 12.27 -15.88 -8.16
C GLY A 210 12.34 -14.37 -8.33
N GLY A 211 11.37 -13.70 -7.72
CA GLY A 211 11.20 -12.26 -7.81
C GLY A 211 10.27 -11.69 -6.74
N HIS A 212 9.66 -10.55 -7.05
CA HIS A 212 8.76 -9.87 -6.13
C HIS A 212 7.39 -10.55 -6.07
N VAL A 213 6.81 -10.57 -4.88
CA VAL A 213 5.40 -10.92 -4.73
C VAL A 213 4.54 -9.79 -5.30
N ASP A 214 3.71 -10.10 -6.28
CA ASP A 214 2.78 -9.13 -6.89
C ASP A 214 1.52 -8.99 -6.03
N VAL A 215 0.87 -7.83 -6.12
CA VAL A 215 -0.40 -7.56 -5.41
C VAL A 215 -1.55 -8.45 -5.87
N THR A 216 -1.41 -9.10 -7.01
CA THR A 216 -2.37 -10.05 -7.58
C THR A 216 -2.12 -11.48 -7.15
N ASP A 217 -0.95 -11.78 -6.60
CA ASP A 217 -0.63 -13.10 -6.07
C ASP A 217 -1.48 -13.40 -4.82
N LYS A 218 -2.01 -14.61 -4.74
CA LYS A 218 -2.86 -15.03 -3.63
C LYS A 218 -2.05 -15.26 -2.35
N ASP A 219 -0.87 -15.88 -2.50
CA ASP A 219 0.04 -16.30 -1.44
C ASP A 219 1.48 -16.37 -1.99
N TYR A 220 2.45 -16.60 -1.11
CA TYR A 220 3.87 -16.69 -1.50
C TYR A 220 4.14 -17.89 -2.41
N GLU A 221 3.45 -18.99 -2.20
CA GLU A 221 3.57 -20.20 -2.99
C GLU A 221 3.10 -19.96 -4.44
N SER A 222 1.97 -19.28 -4.62
CA SER A 222 1.49 -18.91 -5.97
C SER A 222 2.39 -17.91 -6.67
N ALA A 223 2.96 -16.94 -5.93
CA ALA A 223 3.97 -16.02 -6.44
C ALA A 223 5.21 -16.80 -6.94
N GLY A 224 5.73 -17.73 -6.14
CA GLY A 224 6.87 -18.58 -6.51
C GLY A 224 6.62 -19.41 -7.77
N LEU A 225 5.42 -19.99 -7.91
CA LEU A 225 5.06 -20.74 -9.12
C LEU A 225 4.85 -19.83 -10.34
N ARG A 226 4.41 -18.58 -10.16
CA ARG A 226 4.34 -17.60 -11.25
C ARG A 226 5.73 -17.26 -11.73
N GLU A 227 6.63 -16.84 -10.86
CA GLU A 227 8.04 -16.53 -11.17
C GLU A 227 8.73 -17.72 -11.84
N LEU A 228 8.54 -18.93 -11.32
CA LEU A 228 9.09 -20.14 -11.93
C LEU A 228 8.63 -20.31 -13.38
N ARG A 229 7.36 -20.07 -13.71
CA ARG A 229 6.85 -20.16 -15.08
C ARG A 229 7.43 -19.08 -15.98
N GLU A 230 7.49 -17.86 -15.49
CA GLU A 230 8.00 -16.69 -16.22
C GLU A 230 9.47 -16.87 -16.56
N GLU A 231 10.31 -17.18 -15.58
CA GLU A 231 11.76 -17.31 -15.75
C GLU A 231 12.20 -18.62 -16.41
N THR A 232 11.34 -19.67 -16.44
CA THR A 232 11.69 -20.98 -17.07
C THR A 232 10.92 -21.31 -18.34
N GLY A 233 10.21 -20.34 -18.93
CA GLY A 233 9.50 -20.50 -20.20
C GLY A 233 8.25 -21.37 -20.14
N GLY A 234 7.71 -21.67 -18.96
CA GLY A 234 6.39 -22.28 -18.75
C GLY A 234 6.26 -23.78 -19.03
N ASN A 235 7.30 -24.46 -19.51
CA ASN A 235 7.26 -25.89 -19.86
C ASN A 235 7.77 -26.83 -18.76
N LEU A 236 8.26 -26.29 -17.66
CA LEU A 236 8.67 -27.04 -16.50
C LEU A 236 7.46 -27.23 -15.56
N GLN A 237 7.16 -28.46 -15.21
CA GLN A 237 6.08 -28.77 -14.27
C GLN A 237 6.63 -29.26 -12.93
N VAL A 238 6.11 -28.67 -11.88
CA VAL A 238 6.31 -29.04 -10.50
C VAL A 238 4.95 -29.33 -9.87
N GLY A 239 4.91 -29.60 -8.58
CA GLY A 239 3.65 -29.75 -7.84
C GLY A 239 2.79 -28.47 -7.86
N ILE A 240 1.63 -28.52 -7.20
CA ILE A 240 0.76 -27.36 -6.97
C ILE A 240 1.31 -26.48 -5.84
N SER A 241 0.70 -25.34 -5.56
CA SER A 241 1.18 -24.41 -4.54
C SER A 241 1.34 -25.04 -3.14
N THR A 242 0.47 -25.97 -2.78
CA THR A 242 0.53 -26.69 -1.49
C THR A 242 1.64 -27.75 -1.41
N ASP A 243 2.30 -28.08 -2.51
CA ASP A 243 3.39 -29.05 -2.55
C ASP A 243 4.77 -28.43 -2.28
N GLY A 244 4.81 -27.10 -2.13
CA GLY A 244 6.04 -26.38 -1.80
C GLY A 244 6.49 -26.64 -0.37
N VAL A 245 7.73 -27.13 -0.23
CA VAL A 245 8.37 -27.30 1.08
C VAL A 245 9.02 -25.97 1.47
N TYR A 246 8.58 -25.37 2.57
CA TYR A 246 9.22 -24.18 3.12
C TYR A 246 10.63 -24.51 3.63
N ILE A 247 11.62 -23.78 3.17
CA ILE A 247 13.02 -23.95 3.59
C ILE A 247 13.41 -22.90 4.63
N CYS A 248 13.30 -21.61 4.27
CA CYS A 248 13.63 -20.49 5.16
C CYS A 248 13.02 -19.20 4.66
N SER A 249 13.03 -18.18 5.51
CA SER A 249 12.77 -16.79 5.16
C SER A 249 13.81 -15.88 5.80
N GLY A 250 14.15 -14.79 5.16
CA GLY A 250 15.11 -13.84 5.69
C GLY A 250 15.33 -12.63 4.79
N LYS A 251 16.17 -11.72 5.28
CA LYS A 251 16.60 -10.56 4.50
C LYS A 251 17.61 -10.97 3.45
N ILE A 252 17.43 -10.45 2.24
CA ILE A 252 18.41 -10.53 1.15
C ILE A 252 19.16 -9.20 1.10
N LYS A 253 20.48 -9.25 1.21
CA LYS A 253 21.36 -8.05 1.14
C LYS A 253 21.58 -7.65 -0.32
N ASP A 254 20.51 -7.21 -0.97
CA ASP A 254 20.56 -6.76 -2.36
C ASP A 254 21.30 -5.42 -2.47
N TRP A 255 22.28 -5.35 -3.37
CA TRP A 255 23.09 -4.16 -3.58
C TRP A 255 22.27 -2.92 -4.00
N ARG A 256 21.11 -3.12 -4.66
CA ARG A 256 20.20 -2.05 -5.09
C ARG A 256 19.57 -1.29 -3.91
N HIS A 257 19.45 -1.95 -2.75
CA HIS A 257 18.87 -1.40 -1.53
C HIS A 257 19.93 -0.99 -0.50
N LYS A 258 21.22 -1.00 -0.89
CA LYS A 258 22.30 -0.59 0.01
C LYS A 258 22.19 0.89 0.34
N ASN A 259 22.05 1.22 1.64
CA ASN A 259 21.84 2.56 2.18
C ASN A 259 20.45 3.17 1.88
N GLU A 260 19.47 2.37 1.46
CA GLU A 260 18.08 2.78 1.33
C GLU A 260 17.27 2.38 2.58
N ASP A 261 16.15 3.06 2.81
CA ASP A 261 15.17 2.70 3.85
C ASP A 261 14.25 1.55 3.43
N SER A 262 14.62 0.84 2.37
CA SER A 262 13.91 -0.33 1.87
C SER A 262 14.80 -1.55 1.91
N GLU A 263 14.23 -2.70 2.22
CA GLU A 263 14.93 -3.98 2.26
C GLU A 263 14.12 -5.06 1.56
N ILE A 264 14.81 -6.06 1.04
CA ILE A 264 14.18 -7.27 0.49
C ILE A 264 14.08 -8.33 1.59
N PHE A 265 12.90 -8.92 1.71
CA PHE A 265 12.67 -10.08 2.57
C PHE A 265 12.09 -11.20 1.71
N SER A 266 12.87 -12.27 1.52
CA SER A 266 12.46 -13.39 0.67
C SER A 266 12.11 -14.63 1.46
N THR A 267 11.29 -15.49 0.84
CA THR A 267 10.92 -16.83 1.32
C THR A 267 11.31 -17.85 0.28
N LEU A 268 12.06 -18.88 0.69
CA LEU A 268 12.52 -19.96 -0.16
C LEU A 268 11.63 -21.19 -0.04
N PHE A 269 11.09 -21.63 -1.17
CA PHE A 269 10.36 -22.89 -1.30
C PHE A 269 11.11 -23.89 -2.18
N LEU A 270 11.01 -25.17 -1.82
CA LEU A 270 11.51 -26.28 -2.64
C LEU A 270 10.34 -27.06 -3.22
N TYR A 271 10.38 -27.27 -4.54
CA TYR A 271 9.43 -28.09 -5.27
C TYR A 271 10.13 -29.27 -5.94
N ASN A 272 9.46 -30.44 -5.97
CA ASN A 272 9.94 -31.58 -6.75
C ASN A 272 9.55 -31.43 -8.21
N LYS A 273 10.52 -31.61 -9.13
CA LYS A 273 10.26 -31.71 -10.55
C LYS A 273 9.37 -32.91 -10.84
N GLN A 274 8.30 -32.68 -11.59
CA GLN A 274 7.42 -33.75 -12.07
C GLN A 274 7.83 -34.15 -13.51
N TRP A 275 7.80 -33.19 -14.43
CA TRP A 275 8.19 -33.41 -15.83
C TRP A 275 8.48 -32.07 -16.52
N GLY A 276 8.91 -32.15 -17.81
CA GLY A 276 9.14 -30.97 -18.62
C GLY A 276 10.56 -30.46 -18.62
N HIS A 277 10.76 -29.33 -19.28
CA HIS A 277 12.05 -28.73 -19.52
C HIS A 277 12.02 -27.25 -19.13
N ALA A 278 13.08 -26.80 -18.48
CA ALA A 278 13.31 -25.39 -18.21
C ALA A 278 14.06 -24.75 -19.39
N LYS A 279 13.68 -23.56 -19.77
CA LYS A 279 14.37 -22.72 -20.73
C LYS A 279 14.43 -21.31 -20.17
N ALA A 280 15.60 -20.69 -20.17
CA ALA A 280 15.76 -19.31 -19.72
C ALA A 280 14.78 -18.38 -20.45
N SER A 281 14.08 -17.55 -19.69
CA SER A 281 13.05 -16.63 -20.16
C SER A 281 12.97 -15.44 -19.22
N ASP A 282 12.22 -14.41 -19.60
CA ASP A 282 12.08 -13.14 -18.91
C ASP A 282 13.46 -12.49 -18.64
N ASP A 283 13.79 -12.19 -17.40
CA ASP A 283 15.05 -11.56 -17.03
C ASP A 283 16.18 -12.54 -16.66
N VAL A 284 15.98 -13.85 -16.87
CA VAL A 284 16.98 -14.90 -16.73
C VAL A 284 17.67 -15.19 -18.08
N GLU A 285 18.98 -15.06 -18.12
CA GLU A 285 19.79 -15.30 -19.32
C GLU A 285 20.19 -16.77 -19.49
N GLU A 286 20.48 -17.45 -18.38
CA GLU A 286 20.94 -18.84 -18.37
C GLU A 286 20.27 -19.64 -17.26
N ILE A 287 19.92 -20.88 -17.58
CA ILE A 287 19.43 -21.87 -16.61
C ILE A 287 20.37 -23.04 -16.55
N LYS A 288 20.64 -23.54 -15.35
CA LYS A 288 21.54 -24.66 -15.13
C LYS A 288 20.98 -25.63 -14.09
N TRP A 289 21.00 -26.91 -14.42
CA TRP A 289 20.82 -27.99 -13.46
C TRP A 289 22.16 -28.32 -12.82
N VAL A 290 22.27 -28.13 -11.51
CA VAL A 290 23.50 -28.29 -10.75
C VAL A 290 23.37 -29.52 -9.84
N PRO A 291 24.32 -30.48 -9.89
CA PRO A 291 24.31 -31.63 -8.98
C PRO A 291 24.37 -31.20 -7.53
N ILE A 292 23.52 -31.80 -6.68
CA ILE A 292 23.49 -31.46 -5.24
C ILE A 292 24.86 -31.71 -4.60
N ASN A 293 25.56 -32.76 -5.01
CA ASN A 293 26.91 -33.08 -4.50
C ASN A 293 27.93 -31.95 -4.70
N ASP A 294 27.74 -31.13 -5.74
CA ASP A 294 28.60 -29.97 -6.01
C ASP A 294 28.30 -28.76 -5.11
N LEU A 295 27.27 -28.89 -4.26
CA LEU A 295 26.72 -27.81 -3.43
C LEU A 295 26.74 -28.09 -1.93
N LEU A 296 27.17 -29.29 -1.51
CA LEU A 296 27.08 -29.74 -0.10
C LEU A 296 28.00 -28.97 0.87
N THR A 297 28.96 -28.22 0.40
CA THR A 297 29.83 -27.42 1.28
C THR A 297 29.81 -25.96 0.91
N LYS A 298 29.95 -25.07 1.91
CA LYS A 298 30.02 -23.62 1.69
C LYS A 298 31.11 -23.23 0.69
N LYS A 299 32.26 -23.94 0.73
CA LYS A 299 33.35 -23.71 -0.22
C LYS A 299 32.96 -24.03 -1.66
N GLN A 300 32.06 -24.98 -1.87
CA GLN A 300 31.58 -25.35 -3.22
C GLN A 300 30.52 -24.37 -3.70
N TYR A 301 29.41 -24.21 -2.97
CA TYR A 301 28.31 -23.38 -3.44
C TYR A 301 28.64 -21.89 -3.52
N SER A 302 29.51 -21.36 -2.65
CA SER A 302 29.94 -19.95 -2.74
C SER A 302 30.72 -19.58 -4.03
N LYS A 303 31.19 -20.57 -4.78
CA LYS A 303 31.78 -20.34 -6.11
C LYS A 303 30.72 -20.24 -7.21
N ILE A 304 29.56 -20.81 -6.98
CA ILE A 304 28.48 -20.97 -7.96
C ILE A 304 27.38 -19.94 -7.72
N ILE A 305 27.10 -19.65 -6.45
CA ILE A 305 25.95 -18.86 -6.02
C ILE A 305 26.36 -17.42 -5.72
N ILE A 306 25.51 -16.45 -6.06
CA ILE A 306 25.67 -15.05 -5.69
C ILE A 306 25.73 -14.88 -4.16
N GLU A 307 26.42 -13.85 -3.70
CA GLU A 307 26.67 -13.64 -2.27
C GLU A 307 25.38 -13.43 -1.50
N GLU A 308 24.43 -12.74 -2.07
CA GLU A 308 23.13 -12.43 -1.49
C GLU A 308 22.31 -13.67 -1.12
N HIS A 309 22.49 -14.80 -1.82
CA HIS A 309 21.76 -16.04 -1.59
C HIS A 309 22.51 -17.08 -0.75
N ILE A 310 23.73 -16.79 -0.31
CA ILE A 310 24.59 -17.74 0.42
C ILE A 310 23.91 -18.28 1.70
N GLU A 311 23.24 -17.42 2.45
CA GLU A 311 22.57 -17.82 3.69
C GLU A 311 21.39 -18.78 3.42
N PHE A 312 20.59 -18.49 2.40
CA PHE A 312 19.48 -19.33 1.96
C PHE A 312 19.97 -20.69 1.46
N PHE A 313 21.11 -20.69 0.74
CA PHE A 313 21.76 -21.91 0.30
C PHE A 313 22.25 -22.77 1.47
N SER A 314 22.76 -22.18 2.54
CA SER A 314 23.13 -22.89 3.74
C SER A 314 21.95 -23.64 4.37
N ASN A 315 20.78 -22.98 4.40
CA ASN A 315 19.56 -23.62 4.91
C ASN A 315 19.07 -24.77 4.00
N LEU A 316 19.19 -24.59 2.69
CA LEU A 316 18.85 -25.65 1.73
C LEU A 316 19.78 -26.86 1.86
N VAL A 317 21.08 -26.66 2.04
CA VAL A 317 22.05 -27.76 2.27
C VAL A 317 21.70 -28.52 3.56
N ASN A 318 21.41 -27.81 4.63
CA ASN A 318 20.98 -28.45 5.89
C ASN A 318 19.69 -29.28 5.72
N TYR A 319 18.78 -28.84 4.85
CA TYR A 319 17.58 -29.60 4.51
C TYR A 319 17.96 -30.92 3.78
N PHE A 320 18.81 -30.86 2.75
CA PHE A 320 19.23 -32.06 2.03
C PHE A 320 20.02 -33.04 2.89
N GLU A 321 20.87 -32.57 3.81
CA GLU A 321 21.60 -33.43 4.73
C GLU A 321 20.67 -34.23 5.64
N ARG A 322 19.56 -33.64 6.11
CA ARG A 322 18.54 -34.36 6.91
C ARG A 322 17.79 -35.41 6.09
N GLU A 323 17.36 -35.07 4.89
CA GLU A 323 16.67 -35.95 3.96
C GLU A 323 17.52 -37.19 3.62
N MET A 324 18.86 -37.02 3.45
CA MET A 324 19.77 -38.10 3.16
C MET A 324 19.91 -39.07 4.36
N VAL A 325 19.99 -38.56 5.57
CA VAL A 325 20.06 -39.37 6.79
C VAL A 325 18.79 -40.21 7.02
N GLU A 326 17.62 -39.61 6.77
CA GLU A 326 16.33 -40.32 6.91
C GLU A 326 16.14 -41.43 5.86
N THR A 327 16.71 -41.27 4.67
CA THR A 327 16.66 -42.29 3.60
C THR A 327 17.63 -43.43 3.84
N GLU A 328 18.71 -43.23 4.57
CA GLU A 328 19.66 -44.32 4.93
C GLU A 328 19.20 -45.14 6.15
N THR A 329 18.24 -44.62 6.94
CA THR A 329 17.71 -45.29 8.17
C THR A 329 16.41 -46.07 7.95
N ASN A 330 15.79 -45.97 6.77
CA ASN A 330 14.59 -46.70 6.35
C ASN A 330 14.94 -47.72 5.26
#